data_70f0eb3b4611f12363e2d8d7acf651cb
#
_entry.id   70f0eb3b4611f12363e2d8d7acf651cb
#
_cell.length_a   1.000
_cell.length_b   1.000
_cell.length_c   1.000
_cell.angle_alpha   90.00
_cell.angle_beta   90.00
_cell.angle_gamma   90.00
#
_symmetry.space_group_name_H-M   'P 1'
#
loop_
_entity.id
_entity.type
_entity.pdbx_description
1 polymer ?
#
loop_
_entity_poly.entity_id
_entity_poly.type
_entity_poly.pdbx_seq_one_letter_code
_entity_poly.pdbx_strand_id
1 'polypeptide(L)'
;QIIESVLSTVENAEVLIPPLKLGSDQADKGVGADGVSYQAPKYAYMHAMLEEGSTLENMVSKMRSFFVHFVTSFNKTKDCFYLGMALHPIMDSYSPAHDRVVWNGTIMEYLPHVFEYSFLCFGDIQKVAQAVYDVYNDIVNEGKKPAEAFDNWLYGSMDQ
;
A
#
# COMPACT_ATOMS: atom_id res chain seq x y z
N GLN A 1 -0.40 -1.14 12.65
CA GLN A 1 0.60 -2.01 13.31
C GLN A 1 1.92 -2.06 12.52
N ILE A 2 1.91 -2.41 11.20
CA ILE A 2 3.15 -2.50 10.40
C ILE A 2 3.87 -1.16 10.34
N ILE A 3 3.22 -0.08 9.92
CA ILE A 3 3.79 1.28 9.88
C ILE A 3 4.41 1.66 11.23
N GLU A 4 3.71 1.39 12.32
CA GLU A 4 4.16 1.72 13.68
C GLU A 4 5.39 0.90 14.09
N SER A 5 5.39 -0.42 13.81
CA SER A 5 6.53 -1.28 14.15
C SER A 5 7.78 -0.94 13.36
N VAL A 6 7.63 -0.54 12.10
CA VAL A 6 8.74 -0.23 11.18
C VAL A 6 9.33 1.14 11.45
N LEU A 7 8.48 2.15 11.64
CA LEU A 7 8.90 3.55 11.72
C LEU A 7 9.05 4.07 13.16
N SER A 8 8.87 3.22 14.18
CA SER A 8 9.01 3.65 15.59
C SER A 8 10.41 4.15 15.97
N THR A 9 11.41 3.78 15.20
CA THR A 9 12.82 4.17 15.44
C THR A 9 13.30 5.34 14.58
N VAL A 10 12.47 5.84 13.66
CA VAL A 10 12.85 7.01 12.85
C VAL A 10 12.69 8.30 13.65
N GLU A 11 13.45 9.31 13.28
CA GLU A 11 13.36 10.63 13.90
C GLU A 11 11.94 11.21 13.73
N ASN A 12 11.39 11.78 14.82
CA ASN A 12 10.03 12.34 14.89
C ASN A 12 8.89 11.32 14.61
N ALA A 13 9.11 10.05 14.93
CA ALA A 13 8.12 8.97 14.73
C ALA A 13 6.74 9.30 15.31
N GLU A 14 6.68 9.93 16.49
CA GLU A 14 5.44 10.33 17.16
C GLU A 14 4.60 11.33 16.38
N VAL A 15 5.22 12.11 15.49
CA VAL A 15 4.54 13.07 14.60
C VAL A 15 4.19 12.45 13.26
N LEU A 16 5.06 11.56 12.75
CA LEU A 16 4.92 10.97 11.41
C LEU A 16 3.90 9.81 11.37
N ILE A 17 3.91 8.95 12.40
CA ILE A 17 3.13 7.71 12.39
C ILE A 17 1.61 7.96 12.37
N PRO A 18 1.01 8.86 13.16
CA PRO A 18 -0.43 9.05 13.16
C PRO A 18 -1.01 9.43 11.78
N PRO A 19 -0.50 10.43 11.05
CA PRO A 19 -1.02 10.74 9.73
C PRO A 19 -0.74 9.65 8.69
N LEU A 20 0.38 8.92 8.76
CA LEU A 20 0.66 7.76 7.92
C LEU A 20 -0.41 6.66 8.11
N LYS A 21 -0.73 6.33 9.36
CA LYS A 21 -1.78 5.34 9.67
C LYS A 21 -3.14 5.81 9.18
N LEU A 22 -3.47 7.08 9.38
CA LEU A 22 -4.74 7.65 8.90
C LEU A 22 -4.85 7.55 7.37
N GLY A 23 -3.78 7.83 6.64
CA GLY A 23 -3.75 7.69 5.18
C GLY A 23 -3.95 6.24 4.75
N SER A 24 -3.26 5.29 5.38
CA SER A 24 -3.44 3.86 5.11
C SER A 24 -4.87 3.41 5.40
N ASP A 25 -5.45 3.80 6.54
CA ASP A 25 -6.84 3.51 6.90
C ASP A 25 -7.85 4.13 5.91
N GLN A 26 -7.52 5.29 5.33
CA GLN A 26 -8.38 5.93 4.34
C GLN A 26 -8.45 5.14 3.04
N ALA A 27 -7.37 4.45 2.65
CA ALA A 27 -7.39 3.55 1.50
C ALA A 27 -8.37 2.39 1.69
N ASP A 28 -8.55 1.92 2.93
CA ASP A 28 -9.53 0.88 3.26
C ASP A 28 -10.97 1.39 3.37
N LYS A 29 -11.16 2.55 3.96
CA LYS A 29 -12.49 3.00 4.42
C LYS A 29 -13.04 4.18 3.62
N GLY A 30 -12.24 4.73 2.72
CA GLY A 30 -12.58 5.94 2.00
C GLY A 30 -13.46 5.73 0.79
N VAL A 31 -13.73 6.86 0.16
CA VAL A 31 -14.47 6.93 -1.11
C VAL A 31 -13.67 7.75 -2.11
N GLY A 32 -13.76 7.35 -3.37
CA GLY A 32 -13.16 8.08 -4.48
C GLY A 32 -13.87 9.41 -4.75
N ALA A 33 -13.29 10.23 -5.60
CA ALA A 33 -13.87 11.50 -6.02
C ALA A 33 -15.23 11.35 -6.72
N ASP A 34 -15.55 10.15 -7.19
CA ASP A 34 -16.83 9.77 -7.79
C ASP A 34 -17.87 9.28 -6.76
N GLY A 35 -17.54 9.34 -5.47
CA GLY A 35 -18.42 8.90 -4.36
C GLY A 35 -18.49 7.37 -4.18
N VAL A 36 -17.66 6.60 -4.90
CA VAL A 36 -17.64 5.13 -4.81
C VAL A 36 -16.59 4.70 -3.78
N SER A 37 -16.96 3.72 -2.94
CA SER A 37 -16.04 3.14 -1.94
C SER A 37 -14.77 2.62 -2.60
N TYR A 38 -13.63 2.83 -1.93
CA TYR A 38 -12.35 2.23 -2.35
C TYR A 38 -12.34 0.70 -2.27
N GLN A 39 -13.30 0.09 -1.57
CA GLN A 39 -13.54 -1.36 -1.60
C GLN A 39 -14.27 -1.86 -2.85
N ALA A 40 -14.68 -0.97 -3.77
CA ALA A 40 -15.32 -1.39 -5.01
C ALA A 40 -14.31 -2.03 -5.99
N PRO A 41 -14.75 -3.01 -6.84
CA PRO A 41 -13.85 -3.74 -7.74
C PRO A 41 -12.95 -2.85 -8.61
N LYS A 42 -13.44 -1.71 -9.09
CA LYS A 42 -12.64 -0.76 -9.88
C LYS A 42 -11.43 -0.18 -9.15
N TYR A 43 -11.40 -0.25 -7.82
CA TYR A 43 -10.30 0.19 -6.97
C TYR A 43 -9.46 -0.98 -6.42
N ALA A 44 -9.68 -2.22 -6.91
CA ALA A 44 -8.94 -3.41 -6.48
C ALA A 44 -7.42 -3.22 -6.48
N TYR A 45 -6.88 -2.45 -7.43
CA TYR A 45 -5.46 -2.13 -7.51
C TYR A 45 -4.91 -1.39 -6.28
N MET A 46 -5.75 -0.67 -5.51
CA MET A 46 -5.35 0.00 -4.27
C MET A 46 -5.04 -1.01 -3.15
N HIS A 47 -5.52 -2.24 -3.32
CA HIS A 47 -5.33 -3.38 -2.42
C HIS A 47 -4.48 -4.49 -3.07
N ALA A 48 -3.67 -4.17 -4.08
CA ALA A 48 -2.86 -5.13 -4.83
C ALA A 48 -3.66 -6.30 -5.42
N MET A 49 -4.96 -6.11 -5.66
CA MET A 49 -5.88 -7.10 -6.18
C MET A 49 -6.20 -6.83 -7.66
N LEU A 50 -6.63 -7.87 -8.36
CA LEU A 50 -7.09 -7.77 -9.76
C LEU A 50 -8.57 -7.42 -9.83
N GLU A 51 -8.92 -6.42 -10.62
CA GLU A 51 -10.28 -6.22 -11.09
C GLU A 51 -10.68 -7.37 -12.04
N GLU A 52 -11.92 -7.85 -11.98
CA GLU A 52 -12.39 -8.92 -12.85
C GLU A 52 -12.17 -8.58 -14.33
N GLY A 53 -11.58 -9.49 -15.07
CA GLY A 53 -11.22 -9.30 -16.48
C GLY A 53 -9.98 -8.43 -16.73
N SER A 54 -9.30 -7.95 -15.67
CA SER A 54 -8.06 -7.19 -15.77
C SER A 54 -6.84 -8.08 -15.84
N THR A 55 -5.71 -7.52 -16.30
CA THR A 55 -4.40 -8.20 -16.32
C THR A 55 -3.53 -7.72 -15.17
N LEU A 56 -2.54 -8.53 -14.79
CA LEU A 56 -1.52 -8.15 -13.80
C LEU A 56 -0.80 -6.86 -14.20
N GLU A 57 -0.44 -6.72 -15.46
CA GLU A 57 0.22 -5.53 -16.00
C GLU A 57 -0.65 -4.27 -15.80
N ASN A 58 -1.96 -4.38 -16.07
CA ASN A 58 -2.90 -3.26 -15.87
C ASN A 58 -3.04 -2.92 -14.38
N MET A 59 -3.12 -3.92 -13.50
CA MET A 59 -3.16 -3.71 -12.05
C MET A 59 -1.89 -2.98 -11.57
N VAL A 60 -0.70 -3.47 -11.93
CA VAL A 60 0.58 -2.84 -11.57
C VAL A 60 0.68 -1.42 -12.10
N SER A 61 0.24 -1.17 -13.34
CA SER A 61 0.21 0.18 -13.93
C SER A 61 -0.71 1.14 -13.14
N LYS A 62 -1.89 0.66 -12.71
CA LYS A 62 -2.81 1.44 -11.86
C LYS A 62 -2.22 1.69 -10.48
N MET A 63 -1.62 0.67 -9.83
CA MET A 63 -0.91 0.81 -8.55
C MET A 63 0.20 1.86 -8.65
N ARG A 64 1.02 1.77 -9.69
CA ARG A 64 2.12 2.72 -9.94
C ARG A 64 1.59 4.16 -10.08
N SER A 65 0.54 4.35 -10.83
CA SER A 65 -0.08 5.66 -11.03
C SER A 65 -0.64 6.23 -9.72
N PHE A 66 -1.29 5.39 -8.93
CA PHE A 66 -1.80 5.74 -7.61
C PHE A 66 -0.66 6.13 -6.66
N PHE A 67 0.37 5.31 -6.56
CA PHE A 67 1.55 5.57 -5.74
C PHE A 67 2.21 6.90 -6.12
N VAL A 68 2.49 7.11 -7.41
CA VAL A 68 3.11 8.34 -7.92
C VAL A 68 2.26 9.57 -7.60
N HIS A 69 0.94 9.48 -7.74
CA HIS A 69 0.01 10.57 -7.40
C HIS A 69 0.13 10.97 -5.92
N PHE A 70 0.06 10.01 -5.02
CA PHE A 70 0.07 10.29 -3.58
C PHE A 70 1.45 10.70 -3.06
N VAL A 71 2.53 10.07 -3.54
CA VAL A 71 3.90 10.52 -3.18
C VAL A 71 4.20 11.92 -3.73
N THR A 72 3.68 12.26 -4.91
CA THR A 72 3.80 13.64 -5.44
C THR A 72 3.07 14.63 -4.54
N SER A 73 1.88 14.28 -4.05
CA SER A 73 1.12 15.10 -3.09
C SER A 73 1.88 15.25 -1.77
N PHE A 74 2.45 14.16 -1.23
CA PHE A 74 3.32 14.20 -0.05
C PHE A 74 4.53 15.12 -0.29
N ASN A 75 5.24 14.99 -1.40
CA ASN A 75 6.41 15.81 -1.68
C ASN A 75 6.07 17.31 -1.74
N LYS A 76 4.88 17.65 -2.23
CA LYS A 76 4.38 19.03 -2.32
C LYS A 76 3.94 19.60 -0.98
N THR A 77 3.23 18.81 -0.17
CA THR A 77 2.57 19.29 1.05
C THR A 77 3.32 18.93 2.34
N LYS A 78 4.18 17.91 2.29
CA LYS A 78 4.81 17.24 3.43
C LYS A 78 3.82 16.60 4.42
N ASP A 79 2.57 16.42 4.00
CA ASP A 79 1.56 15.72 4.79
C ASP A 79 1.72 14.19 4.62
N CYS A 80 2.14 13.53 5.70
CA CYS A 80 2.36 12.08 5.75
C CYS A 80 1.10 11.25 5.52
N PHE A 81 -0.09 11.84 5.57
CA PHE A 81 -1.34 11.20 5.15
C PHE A 81 -1.23 10.66 3.72
N TYR A 82 -0.70 11.46 2.79
CA TYR A 82 -0.54 11.03 1.40
C TYR A 82 0.47 9.90 1.24
N LEU A 83 1.54 9.91 2.03
CA LEU A 83 2.50 8.80 2.01
C LEU A 83 1.86 7.52 2.57
N GLY A 84 1.02 7.61 3.59
CA GLY A 84 0.22 6.51 4.11
C GLY A 84 -0.70 5.87 3.05
N MET A 85 -1.39 6.71 2.26
CA MET A 85 -2.17 6.24 1.10
C MET A 85 -1.31 5.46 0.10
N ALA A 86 -0.13 5.98 -0.23
CA ALA A 86 0.77 5.36 -1.21
C ALA A 86 1.33 4.00 -0.72
N LEU A 87 1.61 3.86 0.57
CA LEU A 87 2.16 2.64 1.16
C LEU A 87 1.13 1.51 1.29
N HIS A 88 -0.17 1.83 1.30
CA HIS A 88 -1.22 0.84 1.52
C HIS A 88 -1.17 -0.32 0.51
N PRO A 89 -1.21 -0.12 -0.82
CA PRO A 89 -1.15 -1.23 -1.77
C PRO A 89 0.17 -2.01 -1.72
N ILE A 90 1.26 -1.39 -1.27
CA ILE A 90 2.53 -2.09 -1.04
C ILE A 90 2.39 -3.07 0.12
N MET A 91 1.79 -2.66 1.23
CA MET A 91 1.56 -3.54 2.38
C MET A 91 0.63 -4.70 2.01
N ASP A 92 -0.44 -4.41 1.30
CA ASP A 92 -1.43 -5.40 0.88
C ASP A 92 -0.87 -6.44 -0.09
N SER A 93 0.10 -6.07 -0.93
CA SER A 93 0.73 -7.01 -1.88
C SER A 93 1.46 -8.19 -1.21
N TYR A 94 1.75 -8.09 0.07
CA TYR A 94 2.35 -9.19 0.85
C TYR A 94 1.32 -10.03 1.61
N SER A 95 0.04 -9.66 1.55
CA SER A 95 -1.03 -10.42 2.18
C SER A 95 -1.52 -11.52 1.25
N PRO A 96 -1.59 -12.79 1.69
CA PRO A 96 -2.18 -13.87 0.89
C PRO A 96 -3.65 -13.63 0.52
N ALA A 97 -4.35 -12.76 1.25
CA ALA A 97 -5.73 -12.40 0.96
C ALA A 97 -5.86 -11.42 -0.21
N HIS A 98 -4.78 -10.70 -0.53
CA HIS A 98 -4.75 -9.64 -1.53
C HIS A 98 -3.90 -10.00 -2.74
N ASP A 99 -2.72 -10.60 -2.56
CA ASP A 99 -1.72 -10.76 -3.61
C ASP A 99 -2.29 -11.37 -4.90
N ARG A 100 -2.59 -10.51 -5.85
CA ARG A 100 -3.09 -10.86 -7.21
C ARG A 100 -4.43 -11.62 -7.21
N VAL A 101 -5.16 -11.60 -6.11
CA VAL A 101 -6.51 -12.20 -6.05
C VAL A 101 -7.48 -11.35 -6.86
N VAL A 102 -8.40 -12.00 -7.59
CA VAL A 102 -9.46 -11.29 -8.32
C VAL A 102 -10.51 -10.81 -7.32
N TRP A 103 -10.76 -9.51 -7.30
CA TRP A 103 -11.75 -8.87 -6.45
C TRP A 103 -13.03 -8.57 -7.23
N ASN A 104 -14.13 -9.23 -6.85
CA ASN A 104 -15.44 -8.98 -7.44
C ASN A 104 -16.44 -8.31 -6.46
N GLY A 105 -15.98 -7.97 -5.25
CA GLY A 105 -16.78 -7.28 -4.23
C GLY A 105 -17.79 -8.16 -3.50
N THR A 106 -17.65 -9.48 -3.54
CA THR A 106 -18.57 -10.40 -2.85
C THR A 106 -18.18 -10.63 -1.39
N ILE A 107 -19.18 -10.92 -0.53
CA ILE A 107 -18.98 -11.20 0.90
C ILE A 107 -18.03 -12.40 1.12
N MET A 108 -18.03 -13.39 0.23
CA MET A 108 -17.17 -14.57 0.35
C MET A 108 -15.69 -14.22 0.26
N GLU A 109 -15.35 -13.12 -0.41
CA GLU A 109 -13.98 -12.63 -0.53
C GLU A 109 -13.51 -11.85 0.70
N TYR A 110 -14.43 -11.39 1.56
CA TYR A 110 -14.08 -10.77 2.84
C TYR A 110 -13.62 -11.78 3.91
N LEU A 111 -13.94 -13.06 3.78
CA LEU A 111 -13.57 -14.07 4.78
C LEU A 111 -12.05 -14.18 5.00
N PRO A 112 -11.19 -14.17 3.95
CA PRO A 112 -9.74 -14.15 4.15
C PRO A 112 -9.26 -12.96 4.97
N HIS A 113 -9.85 -11.77 4.80
CA HIS A 113 -9.47 -10.54 5.52
C HIS A 113 -9.75 -10.64 7.02
N VAL A 114 -10.81 -11.36 7.44
CA VAL A 114 -11.12 -11.59 8.87
C VAL A 114 -10.01 -12.38 9.56
N PHE A 115 -9.32 -13.24 8.80
CA PHE A 115 -8.25 -14.11 9.31
C PHE A 115 -6.85 -13.65 8.88
N GLU A 116 -6.72 -12.51 8.22
CA GLU A 116 -5.47 -12.03 7.60
C GLU A 116 -4.30 -12.03 8.58
N TYR A 117 -4.50 -11.53 9.79
CA TYR A 117 -3.47 -11.55 10.84
C TYR A 117 -3.09 -12.95 11.32
N SER A 118 -3.96 -13.94 11.08
CA SER A 118 -3.70 -15.35 11.45
C SER A 118 -2.94 -16.10 10.37
N PHE A 119 -2.96 -15.61 9.13
CA PHE A 119 -2.30 -16.23 7.98
C PHE A 119 -0.91 -15.64 7.68
N LEU A 120 -0.60 -14.44 8.19
CA LEU A 120 0.72 -13.85 8.04
C LEU A 120 1.73 -14.65 8.87
N CYS A 121 2.62 -15.36 8.20
CA CYS A 121 3.79 -15.94 8.83
C CYS A 121 4.75 -14.83 9.29
N PHE A 122 5.56 -15.11 10.32
CA PHE A 122 6.52 -14.14 10.85
C PHE A 122 7.50 -13.61 9.78
N GLY A 123 7.87 -14.46 8.79
CA GLY A 123 8.71 -14.07 7.65
C GLY A 123 8.04 -13.05 6.72
N ASP A 124 6.74 -13.17 6.50
CA ASP A 124 5.99 -12.25 5.65
C ASP A 124 5.86 -10.87 6.30
N ILE A 125 5.67 -10.83 7.62
CA ILE A 125 5.67 -9.57 8.40
C ILE A 125 7.03 -8.86 8.26
N GLN A 126 8.14 -9.58 8.30
CA GLN A 126 9.47 -8.98 8.11
C GLN A 126 9.66 -8.43 6.69
N LYS A 127 9.18 -9.15 5.67
CA LYS A 127 9.23 -8.67 4.28
C LYS A 127 8.41 -7.40 4.07
N VAL A 128 7.19 -7.36 4.59
CA VAL A 128 6.34 -6.14 4.55
C VAL A 128 7.03 -5.00 5.28
N ALA A 129 7.58 -5.26 6.47
CA ALA A 129 8.29 -4.26 7.26
C ALA A 129 9.47 -3.68 6.49
N GLN A 130 10.28 -4.54 5.86
CA GLN A 130 11.42 -4.11 5.06
C GLN A 130 10.97 -3.29 3.85
N ALA A 131 9.94 -3.75 3.10
CA ALA A 131 9.43 -3.04 1.94
C ALA A 131 8.92 -1.63 2.29
N VAL A 132 8.17 -1.50 3.39
CA VAL A 132 7.68 -0.19 3.87
C VAL A 132 8.85 0.72 4.25
N TYR A 133 9.86 0.18 4.94
CA TYR A 133 11.04 0.94 5.31
C TYR A 133 11.83 1.41 4.09
N ASP A 134 12.08 0.52 3.12
CA ASP A 134 12.86 0.83 1.92
C ASP A 134 12.18 1.91 1.08
N VAL A 135 10.85 1.81 0.88
CA VAL A 135 10.09 2.83 0.16
C VAL A 135 10.07 4.15 0.93
N TYR A 136 9.89 4.11 2.25
CA TYR A 136 9.98 5.31 3.09
C TYR A 136 11.36 5.96 2.95
N ASN A 137 12.43 5.18 3.06
CA ASN A 137 13.80 5.66 2.92
C ASN A 137 14.05 6.30 1.55
N ASP A 138 13.64 5.62 0.48
CA ASP A 138 13.77 6.12 -0.90
C ASP A 138 13.11 7.48 -1.07
N ILE A 139 11.91 7.66 -0.52
CA ILE A 139 11.12 8.90 -0.69
C ILE A 139 11.58 9.99 0.26
N VAL A 140 11.74 9.68 1.55
CA VAL A 140 11.90 10.71 2.60
C VAL A 140 13.37 11.08 2.79
N ASN A 141 14.26 10.08 2.85
CA ASN A 141 15.66 10.30 3.16
C ASN A 141 16.50 10.51 1.89
N GLU A 142 16.26 9.73 0.84
CA GLU A 142 17.04 9.82 -0.39
C GLU A 142 16.43 10.76 -1.44
N GLY A 143 15.16 11.13 -1.28
CA GLY A 143 14.48 12.07 -2.19
C GLY A 143 14.31 11.55 -3.61
N LYS A 144 14.23 10.23 -3.79
CA LYS A 144 14.04 9.61 -5.11
C LYS A 144 12.72 10.07 -5.75
N LYS A 145 12.68 10.02 -7.06
CA LYS A 145 11.45 10.28 -7.80
C LYS A 145 10.41 9.21 -7.45
N PRO A 146 9.11 9.56 -7.32
CA PRO A 146 8.06 8.60 -6.95
C PRO A 146 8.01 7.36 -7.84
N ALA A 147 8.15 7.54 -9.15
CA ALA A 147 8.17 6.44 -10.10
C ALA A 147 9.37 5.49 -9.90
N GLU A 148 10.55 6.04 -9.62
CA GLU A 148 11.77 5.29 -9.35
C GLU A 148 11.66 4.48 -8.05
N ALA A 149 11.13 5.08 -6.98
CA ALA A 149 10.93 4.39 -5.71
C ALA A 149 9.94 3.21 -5.85
N PHE A 150 8.86 3.39 -6.63
CA PHE A 150 7.92 2.30 -6.92
C PHE A 150 8.60 1.18 -7.72
N ASP A 151 9.33 1.54 -8.77
CA ASP A 151 10.00 0.57 -9.64
C ASP A 151 11.09 -0.20 -8.86
N ASN A 152 11.86 0.45 -7.99
CA ASN A 152 12.83 -0.19 -7.10
C ASN A 152 12.17 -1.24 -6.19
N TRP A 153 11.06 -0.88 -5.56
CA TRP A 153 10.29 -1.82 -4.74
C TRP A 153 9.77 -2.99 -5.57
N LEU A 154 9.14 -2.73 -6.72
CA LEU A 154 8.53 -3.76 -7.56
C LEU A 154 9.58 -4.79 -8.04
N TYR A 155 10.72 -4.33 -8.57
CA TYR A 155 11.77 -5.22 -9.06
C TYR A 155 12.52 -5.92 -7.93
N GLY A 156 12.78 -5.22 -6.81
CA GLY A 156 13.38 -5.84 -5.63
C GLY A 156 12.50 -6.94 -5.00
N SER A 157 11.19 -6.82 -5.11
CA SER A 157 10.24 -7.84 -4.63
C SER A 157 10.12 -9.07 -5.55
N MET A 158 10.51 -8.94 -6.83
CA MET A 158 10.47 -10.07 -7.80
C MET A 158 11.69 -11.01 -7.67
N ASP A 159 12.77 -10.54 -7.04
CA ASP A 159 14.02 -11.30 -6.88
C ASP A 159 14.07 -12.09 -5.53
N GLN A 160 13.02 -12.03 -4.72
CA GLN A 160 12.88 -12.68 -3.39
C GLN A 160 11.86 -13.83 -3.44
#